data_686d67e3ac3592a874d78e23bc97c60a
#
_entry.id   686d67e3ac3592a874d78e23bc97c60a
#
_cell.length_a   1.000
_cell.length_b   1.000
_cell.length_c   1.000
_cell.angle_alpha   90.00
_cell.angle_beta   90.00
_cell.angle_gamma   90.00
#
_symmetry.space_group_name_H-M   'P 1'
#
loop_
_entity.id
_entity.type
_entity.pdbx_description
1 polymer ?
#
loop_
_entity_poly.entity_id
_entity_poly.type
_entity_poly.pdbx_seq_one_letter_code
_entity_poly.pdbx_strand_id
1 'polypeptide(L)'
;MIYVVRCKKCDLLYVGHTGNDLGNRFGKHRYDIKKRPDNNELAEHFHTGHALEDMEISILQSGITSDEERELLEEKWICRLQTLQPHGLNKHIKHYAKYMYTSYKNTI
;
A
#
# COMPACT_ATOMS: atom_id res chain seq x y z
N MET A 1 8.86 7.99 -2.51
CA MET A 1 9.05 7.05 -1.38
C MET A 1 8.00 5.94 -1.40
N ILE A 2 8.36 4.84 -0.80
CA ILE A 2 7.42 3.72 -0.58
C ILE A 2 6.98 3.79 0.87
N TYR A 3 5.69 3.67 1.10
CA TYR A 3 5.14 3.71 2.45
C TYR A 3 4.22 2.52 2.69
N VAL A 4 3.96 2.23 3.96
CA VAL A 4 3.01 1.20 4.36
C VAL A 4 1.98 1.81 5.31
N VAL A 5 0.73 1.45 5.10
CA VAL A 5 -0.38 1.79 5.99
C VAL A 5 -0.82 0.53 6.72
N ARG A 6 -0.91 0.60 8.03
CA ARG A 6 -1.40 -0.51 8.86
C ARG A 6 -2.71 -0.10 9.51
N CYS A 7 -3.68 -0.99 9.47
CA CYS A 7 -4.90 -0.82 10.26
C CYS A 7 -4.64 -1.37 11.66
N LYS A 8 -4.67 -0.52 12.68
CA LYS A 8 -4.42 -0.94 14.06
C LYS A 8 -5.47 -1.91 14.59
N LYS A 9 -6.65 -1.90 13.97
CA LYS A 9 -7.75 -2.75 14.40
C LYS A 9 -7.63 -4.20 13.91
N CYS A 10 -7.13 -4.40 12.69
CA CYS A 10 -7.08 -5.74 12.10
C CYS A 10 -5.68 -6.15 11.60
N ASP A 11 -4.70 -5.26 11.72
CA ASP A 11 -3.30 -5.48 11.32
C ASP A 11 -3.07 -5.72 9.83
N LEU A 12 -4.07 -5.51 8.97
CA LEU A 12 -3.86 -5.59 7.54
C LEU A 12 -3.04 -4.42 7.02
N LEU A 13 -2.22 -4.67 6.00
CA LEU A 13 -1.28 -3.71 5.46
C LEU A 13 -1.63 -3.31 4.03
N TYR A 14 -1.35 -2.07 3.70
CA TYR A 14 -1.44 -1.51 2.36
C TYR A 14 -0.11 -0.86 2.03
N VAL A 15 0.49 -1.21 0.89
CA VAL A 15 1.74 -0.59 0.42
C VAL A 15 1.39 0.39 -0.71
N GLY A 16 1.95 1.59 -0.63
CA GLY A 16 1.76 2.60 -1.65
C GLY A 16 3.06 3.33 -1.98
N HIS A 17 3.02 4.18 -3.00
CA HIS A 17 4.16 5.03 -3.33
C HIS A 17 3.70 6.45 -3.60
N THR A 18 4.62 7.40 -3.45
CA THR A 18 4.35 8.81 -3.73
C THR A 18 5.64 9.54 -4.07
N GLY A 19 5.55 10.51 -4.98
CA GLY A 19 6.63 11.45 -5.24
C GLY A 19 6.60 12.66 -4.31
N ASN A 20 5.51 12.83 -3.57
CA ASN A 20 5.32 13.92 -2.61
C ASN A 20 5.80 13.51 -1.22
N ASP A 21 5.78 14.44 -0.28
CA ASP A 21 6.08 14.11 1.10
C ASP A 21 4.94 13.28 1.72
N LEU A 22 5.27 12.59 2.80
CA LEU A 22 4.34 11.67 3.44
C LEU A 22 3.13 12.39 4.05
N GLY A 23 3.33 13.62 4.55
CA GLY A 23 2.24 14.40 5.10
C GLY A 23 1.17 14.71 4.07
N ASN A 24 1.56 15.14 2.87
CA ASN A 24 0.63 15.40 1.78
C ASN A 24 -0.11 14.14 1.35
N ARG A 25 0.60 13.02 1.26
CA ARG A 25 -0.03 11.75 0.88
C ARG A 25 -1.01 11.26 1.93
N PHE A 26 -0.65 11.40 3.20
CA PHE A 26 -1.53 11.05 4.32
C PHE A 26 -2.80 11.90 4.30
N GLY A 27 -2.64 13.20 4.04
CA GLY A 27 -3.79 14.12 3.90
C GLY A 27 -4.73 13.71 2.77
N LYS A 28 -4.17 13.30 1.63
CA LYS A 28 -4.97 12.83 0.50
C LYS A 28 -5.73 11.55 0.85
N HIS A 29 -5.09 10.61 1.53
CA HIS A 29 -5.78 9.39 1.96
C HIS A 29 -6.93 9.69 2.91
N ARG A 30 -6.71 10.60 3.87
CA ARG A 30 -7.77 11.02 4.79
C ARG A 30 -8.95 11.67 4.05
N TYR A 31 -8.65 12.49 3.06
CA TYR A 31 -9.68 13.11 2.23
C TYR A 31 -10.48 12.05 1.48
N ASP A 32 -9.81 11.11 0.82
CA ASP A 32 -10.46 10.06 0.04
C ASP A 32 -11.35 9.18 0.93
N ILE A 33 -10.90 8.83 2.12
CA ILE A 33 -11.68 8.03 3.06
C ILE A 33 -12.99 8.74 3.42
N LYS A 34 -12.94 10.05 3.63
CA LYS A 34 -14.11 10.83 4.02
C LYS A 34 -15.04 11.14 2.86
N LYS A 35 -14.48 11.47 1.69
CA LYS A 35 -15.25 12.05 0.57
C LYS A 35 -15.40 11.12 -0.62
N ARG A 36 -14.51 10.15 -0.79
CA ARG A 36 -14.49 9.24 -1.94
C ARG A 36 -14.22 7.80 -1.50
N PRO A 37 -15.14 7.19 -0.72
CA PRO A 37 -14.89 5.85 -0.16
C PRO A 37 -14.68 4.76 -1.20
N ASP A 38 -15.14 4.97 -2.44
CA ASP A 38 -14.97 3.99 -3.52
C ASP A 38 -13.73 4.25 -4.37
N ASN A 39 -12.92 5.25 -4.02
CA ASN A 39 -11.79 5.70 -4.84
C ASN A 39 -10.67 4.66 -4.92
N ASN A 40 -10.38 3.98 -3.83
CA ASN A 40 -9.35 2.95 -3.79
C ASN A 40 -9.59 2.00 -2.62
N GLU A 41 -8.79 0.92 -2.57
CA GLU A 41 -8.94 -0.11 -1.56
C GLU A 41 -8.71 0.38 -0.13
N LEU A 42 -7.85 1.37 0.04
CA LEU A 42 -7.60 1.95 1.36
C LEU A 42 -8.81 2.75 1.85
N ALA A 43 -9.41 3.55 0.95
CA ALA A 43 -10.59 4.31 1.28
C ALA A 43 -11.77 3.40 1.65
N GLU A 44 -11.95 2.31 0.90
CA GLU A 44 -12.97 1.32 1.19
C GLU A 44 -12.80 0.72 2.59
N HIS A 45 -11.59 0.33 2.93
CA HIS A 45 -11.31 -0.35 4.19
C HIS A 45 -11.62 0.55 5.40
N PHE A 46 -11.16 1.80 5.37
CA PHE A 46 -11.34 2.71 6.50
C PHE A 46 -12.68 3.41 6.52
N HIS A 47 -13.52 3.18 5.52
CA HIS A 47 -14.89 3.70 5.50
C HIS A 47 -15.88 2.71 6.10
N THR A 48 -15.68 1.41 5.90
CA THR A 48 -16.64 0.37 6.26
C THR A 48 -16.19 -0.43 7.48
N GLY A 49 -16.48 0.06 8.68
CA GLY A 49 -16.23 -0.67 9.91
C GLY A 49 -14.87 -0.46 10.55
N HIS A 50 -14.00 0.32 9.93
CA HIS A 50 -12.70 0.68 10.49
C HIS A 50 -12.59 2.20 10.52
N ALA A 51 -12.08 2.74 11.61
CA ALA A 51 -12.03 4.19 11.79
C ALA A 51 -10.75 4.79 11.22
N LEU A 52 -10.83 6.07 10.87
CA LEU A 52 -9.67 6.83 10.40
C LEU A 52 -8.54 6.83 11.45
N GLU A 53 -8.89 6.83 12.73
CA GLU A 53 -7.93 6.78 13.83
C GLU A 53 -7.15 5.47 13.90
N ASP A 54 -7.64 4.43 13.23
CA ASP A 54 -6.95 3.14 13.18
C ASP A 54 -5.87 3.10 12.10
N MET A 55 -5.77 4.14 11.28
CA MET A 55 -4.80 4.22 10.19
C MET A 55 -3.44 4.72 10.69
N GLU A 56 -2.41 3.89 10.51
CA GLU A 56 -1.03 4.20 10.89
C GLU A 56 -0.16 4.09 9.66
N ILE A 57 0.65 5.11 9.38
CA ILE A 57 1.47 5.17 8.18
C ILE A 57 2.95 5.26 8.52
N SER A 58 3.79 4.53 7.79
CA SER A 58 5.23 4.50 7.99
C SER A 58 5.95 4.47 6.65
N ILE A 59 7.20 4.96 6.62
CA ILE A 59 8.03 4.93 5.42
C ILE A 59 8.79 3.60 5.37
N LEU A 60 8.72 2.91 4.23
CA LEU A 60 9.51 1.71 3.98
C LEU A 60 10.82 2.02 3.25
N GLN A 61 10.77 2.94 2.30
CA GLN A 61 11.94 3.27 1.48
C GLN A 61 11.80 4.68 0.91
N SER A 62 12.90 5.45 0.95
CA SER A 62 12.94 6.82 0.43
C SER A 62 14.12 6.97 -0.53
N GLY A 63 14.28 8.18 -1.09
CA GLY A 63 15.38 8.47 -2.00
C GLY A 63 15.18 8.00 -3.43
N ILE A 64 13.95 7.65 -3.80
CA ILE A 64 13.62 7.16 -5.14
C ILE A 64 13.24 8.36 -6.00
N THR A 65 13.90 8.52 -7.16
CA THR A 65 13.77 9.71 -7.99
C THR A 65 12.86 9.56 -9.21
N SER A 66 12.56 8.35 -9.68
CA SER A 66 11.71 8.16 -10.85
C SER A 66 10.39 7.47 -10.50
N ASP A 67 9.33 7.83 -11.22
CA ASP A 67 8.01 7.21 -11.04
C ASP A 67 8.04 5.74 -11.39
N GLU A 68 8.78 5.37 -12.45
CA GLU A 68 8.91 3.99 -12.87
C GLU A 68 9.55 3.14 -11.79
N GLU A 69 10.63 3.64 -11.20
CA GLU A 69 11.31 2.95 -10.11
C GLU A 69 10.41 2.82 -8.88
N ARG A 70 9.67 3.87 -8.54
CA ARG A 70 8.72 3.84 -7.43
C ARG A 70 7.67 2.75 -7.63
N GLU A 71 7.13 2.64 -8.84
CA GLU A 71 6.12 1.64 -9.15
C GLU A 71 6.66 0.22 -9.00
N LEU A 72 7.86 -0.04 -9.50
CA LEU A 72 8.50 -1.35 -9.38
C LEU A 72 8.81 -1.71 -7.93
N LEU A 73 9.30 -0.75 -7.15
CA LEU A 73 9.62 -0.97 -5.75
C LEU A 73 8.36 -1.18 -4.91
N GLU A 74 7.28 -0.47 -5.21
CA GLU A 74 6.00 -0.71 -4.55
C GLU A 74 5.57 -2.16 -4.74
N GLU A 75 5.62 -2.67 -5.97
CA GLU A 75 5.25 -4.05 -6.26
C GLU A 75 6.13 -5.05 -5.53
N LYS A 76 7.42 -4.79 -5.44
CA LYS A 76 8.34 -5.62 -4.68
C LYS A 76 7.95 -5.69 -3.20
N TRP A 77 7.60 -4.55 -2.62
CA TRP A 77 7.19 -4.50 -1.22
C TRP A 77 5.85 -5.18 -0.99
N ILE A 78 4.91 -5.03 -1.94
CA ILE A 78 3.62 -5.75 -1.88
C ILE A 78 3.86 -7.26 -1.80
N CYS A 79 4.74 -7.78 -2.66
CA CYS A 79 5.06 -9.21 -2.66
C CYS A 79 5.81 -9.63 -1.40
N ARG A 80 6.79 -8.84 -0.96
CA ARG A 80 7.60 -9.15 0.21
C ARG A 80 6.75 -9.20 1.49
N LEU A 81 5.87 -8.24 1.66
CA LEU A 81 5.01 -8.16 2.85
C LEU A 81 3.69 -8.90 2.68
N GLN A 82 3.44 -9.46 1.49
CA GLN A 82 2.23 -10.23 1.19
C GLN A 82 0.96 -9.42 1.49
N THR A 83 0.90 -8.20 0.91
CA THR A 83 -0.22 -7.29 1.17
C THR A 83 -1.36 -7.38 0.16
N LEU A 84 -1.29 -8.31 -0.80
CA LEU A 84 -2.41 -8.55 -1.72
C LEU A 84 -3.58 -9.18 -1.00
N GLN A 85 -4.81 -8.76 -1.36
CA GLN A 85 -6.01 -9.35 -0.78
C GLN A 85 -6.07 -10.85 -1.05
N PRO A 86 -6.55 -11.66 -0.10
CA PRO A 86 -7.16 -11.27 1.19
C PRO A 86 -6.16 -11.11 2.33
N HIS A 87 -4.86 -11.32 2.11
CA HIS A 87 -3.83 -11.26 3.15
C HIS A 87 -3.50 -9.83 3.58
N GLY A 88 -3.78 -8.85 2.73
CA GLY A 88 -3.60 -7.44 2.99
C GLY A 88 -4.66 -6.63 2.26
N LEU A 89 -4.39 -5.33 2.05
CA LEU A 89 -5.36 -4.41 1.48
C LEU A 89 -5.13 -4.08 0.01
N ASN A 90 -3.97 -4.42 -0.56
CA ASN A 90 -3.71 -4.17 -1.98
C ASN A 90 -4.51 -5.14 -2.85
N LYS A 91 -5.12 -4.63 -3.93
CA LYS A 91 -5.96 -5.46 -4.80
C LYS A 91 -5.19 -6.18 -5.89
N HIS A 92 -4.17 -5.53 -6.46
CA HIS A 92 -3.44 -6.13 -7.58
C HIS A 92 -2.08 -5.47 -7.79
N ILE A 93 -1.23 -6.12 -8.59
CA ILE A 93 0.03 -5.58 -9.08
C ILE A 93 0.12 -5.84 -10.59
N LYS A 94 0.82 -4.96 -11.33
CA LYS A 94 0.94 -5.08 -12.79
C LYS A 94 1.76 -6.29 -13.23
N HIS A 95 2.81 -6.62 -12.49
CA HIS A 95 3.77 -7.67 -12.86
C HIS A 95 3.63 -8.88 -11.95
N TYR A 96 2.41 -9.25 -11.62
CA TYR A 96 2.10 -10.31 -10.67
C TYR A 96 2.82 -11.61 -10.98
N ALA A 97 2.72 -12.09 -12.23
CA ALA A 97 3.32 -13.36 -12.61
C ALA A 97 4.85 -13.36 -12.43
N LYS A 98 5.51 -12.25 -12.78
CA LYS A 98 6.95 -12.10 -12.63
C LYS A 98 7.37 -12.20 -11.17
N TYR A 99 6.67 -11.50 -10.28
CA TYR A 99 7.02 -11.49 -8.87
C TYR A 99 6.68 -12.80 -8.18
N MET A 100 5.59 -13.43 -8.54
CA MET A 100 5.23 -14.73 -8.00
C MET A 100 6.26 -15.80 -8.40
N TYR A 101 6.70 -15.78 -9.65
CA TYR A 101 7.73 -16.70 -10.12
C TYR A 101 9.05 -16.49 -9.37
N THR A 102 9.46 -15.24 -9.21
CA THR A 102 10.69 -14.90 -8.50
C THR A 102 10.62 -15.32 -7.04
N SER A 103 9.50 -15.05 -6.38
CA SER A 103 9.28 -15.44 -4.98
C SER A 103 9.34 -16.97 -4.81
N TYR A 104 8.71 -17.68 -5.72
CA TYR A 104 8.73 -19.14 -5.71
C TYR A 104 10.17 -19.68 -5.81
N LYS A 105 10.95 -19.12 -6.73
CA LYS A 105 12.36 -19.53 -6.90
C LYS A 105 13.18 -19.26 -5.64
N ASN A 106 12.91 -18.14 -4.98
CA ASN A 106 13.68 -17.75 -3.79
C ASN A 106 13.31 -18.55 -2.54
N THR A 107 12.15 -19.18 -2.54
CA THR A 107 11.71 -20.00 -1.41
C THR A 107 12.15 -21.46 -1.50
N ILE A 108 12.62 -21.86 -2.66
CA ILE A 108 13.15 -23.20 -2.88
C ILE A 108 14.67 -23.21 -2.65
#